data_4faf1706689ed48839c51c5c19961117
#
_entry.id   4faf1706689ed48839c51c5c19961117
#
_cell.length_a   1.000
_cell.length_b   1.000
_cell.length_c   1.000
_cell.angle_alpha   90.00
_cell.angle_beta   90.00
_cell.angle_gamma   90.00
#
_symmetry.space_group_name_H-M   'P 1'
#
loop_
_entity.id
_entity.type
_entity.pdbx_description
1 polymer ?
#
loop_
_entity_poly.entity_id
_entity_poly.type
_entity_poly.pdbx_seq_one_letter_code
_entity_poly.pdbx_strand_id
1 'polypeptide(L)'
;MAGSVNKVILIGNLGADPEIRHTQDGRPIVNLRVATSDSWRDKATGERREKTEWHRVVIFNEGLARIAEQYLRKGSKVYLEGALQTRKWEDQSGQERYSTEVVLQGFNSSLTMLDGRQREGGGMGESLSLIHI
;
A
#
# COMPACT_ATOMS: atom_id res chain seq x y z
N MET A 1 -16.39 3.73 -20.42
CA MET A 1 -17.44 3.28 -20.33
C MET A 1 -17.91 2.80 -19.05
N ALA A 2 -18.92 3.05 -18.72
CA ALA A 2 -19.39 2.68 -17.43
C ALA A 2 -19.69 1.22 -17.43
N GLY A 3 -20.02 0.66 -16.34
CA GLY A 3 -20.38 -0.73 -16.26
C GLY A 3 -19.39 -1.61 -15.56
N SER A 4 -18.26 -1.06 -15.12
CA SER A 4 -17.31 -1.87 -14.35
C SER A 4 -16.66 -1.03 -13.28
N VAL A 5 -16.10 -1.70 -12.30
CA VAL A 5 -15.40 -1.07 -11.20
C VAL A 5 -14.09 -1.81 -10.97
N ASN A 6 -13.03 -1.07 -10.80
CA ASN A 6 -11.75 -1.66 -10.45
C ASN A 6 -11.23 -0.89 -9.24
N LYS A 7 -11.45 -1.42 -8.06
CA LYS A 7 -11.08 -0.74 -6.84
C LYS A 7 -10.59 -1.73 -5.81
N VAL A 8 -9.48 -1.40 -5.19
CA VAL A 8 -8.88 -2.22 -4.14
C VAL A 8 -8.73 -1.35 -2.91
N ILE A 9 -9.12 -1.89 -1.77
CA ILE A 9 -8.95 -1.23 -0.48
C ILE A 9 -8.13 -2.17 0.38
N LEU A 10 -7.06 -1.64 0.94
CA LEU A 10 -6.21 -2.41 1.84
C LEU A 10 -5.97 -1.64 3.12
N ILE A 11 -5.97 -2.37 4.23
CA ILE A 11 -5.45 -1.87 5.49
C ILE A 11 -4.40 -2.88 5.93
N GLY A 12 -3.19 -2.44 6.10
CA GLY A 12 -2.13 -3.36 6.48
C GLY A 12 -0.89 -2.61 6.90
N ASN A 13 0.17 -3.36 7.12
CA ASN A 13 1.42 -2.81 7.59
C ASN A 13 2.51 -2.96 6.55
N LEU A 14 3.37 -1.97 6.46
CA LEU A 14 4.48 -2.03 5.53
C LEU A 14 5.51 -3.04 6.00
N GLY A 15 5.95 -3.88 5.08
CA GLY A 15 6.97 -4.87 5.39
C GLY A 15 8.39 -4.37 5.19
N ALA A 16 8.53 -3.18 4.60
CA ALA A 16 9.84 -2.59 4.37
C ALA A 16 9.63 -1.10 4.24
N ASP A 17 10.73 -0.34 4.30
CA ASP A 17 10.65 1.08 4.02
C ASP A 17 10.22 1.28 2.59
N PRO A 18 9.51 2.37 2.28
CA PRO A 18 9.12 2.64 0.90
C PRO A 18 10.34 2.76 -0.01
N GLU A 19 10.21 2.23 -1.20
CA GLU A 19 11.26 2.37 -2.19
C GLU A 19 10.87 3.47 -3.14
N ILE A 20 11.71 4.50 -3.23
CA ILE A 20 11.38 5.68 -4.02
C ILE A 20 12.24 5.72 -5.26
N ARG A 21 11.61 5.92 -6.40
CA ARG A 21 12.30 6.13 -7.66
C ARG A 21 11.76 7.40 -8.28
N HIS A 22 12.45 7.90 -9.26
CA HIS A 22 12.02 9.12 -9.94
C HIS A 22 11.98 8.87 -11.43
N THR A 23 10.99 9.46 -12.09
CA THR A 23 10.93 9.41 -13.53
C THR A 23 11.97 10.37 -14.11
N GLN A 24 12.11 10.36 -15.42
CA GLN A 24 13.07 11.25 -16.05
C GLN A 24 12.73 12.71 -15.82
N ASP A 25 11.47 13.04 -15.65
CA ASP A 25 11.11 14.42 -15.39
C ASP A 25 11.01 14.71 -13.88
N GLY A 26 11.54 13.83 -13.04
CA GLY A 26 11.68 14.14 -11.63
C GLY A 26 10.52 13.79 -10.74
N ARG A 27 9.48 13.17 -11.25
CA ARG A 27 8.33 12.84 -10.42
C ARG A 27 8.60 11.58 -9.61
N PRO A 28 8.23 11.57 -8.33
CA PRO A 28 8.49 10.39 -7.52
C PRO A 28 7.50 9.27 -7.83
N ILE A 29 8.00 8.06 -7.77
CA ILE A 29 7.20 6.85 -7.83
C ILE A 29 7.59 6.02 -6.62
N VAL A 30 6.60 5.62 -5.82
CA VAL A 30 6.88 4.93 -4.58
C VAL A 30 6.34 3.51 -4.66
N ASN A 31 7.17 2.55 -4.28
CA ASN A 31 6.76 1.16 -4.20
C ASN A 31 6.66 0.76 -2.75
N LEU A 32 5.55 0.14 -2.39
CA LEU A 32 5.31 -0.33 -1.04
C LEU A 32 5.03 -1.82 -1.06
N ARG A 33 5.37 -2.48 0.05
CA ARG A 33 4.95 -3.85 0.28
C ARG A 33 4.07 -3.85 1.50
N VAL A 34 2.81 -4.19 1.31
CA VAL A 34 1.83 -4.10 2.37
C VAL A 34 1.38 -5.51 2.74
N ALA A 35 1.43 -5.82 4.01
CA ALA A 35 1.02 -7.12 4.51
C ALA A 35 -0.38 -7.03 5.10
N THR A 36 -1.24 -7.94 4.68
CA THR A 36 -2.53 -8.12 5.34
C THR A 36 -2.55 -9.51 5.93
N SER A 37 -3.01 -9.63 7.16
CA SER A 37 -2.95 -10.91 7.87
C SER A 37 -4.31 -11.27 8.42
N ASP A 38 -4.63 -12.56 8.34
CA ASP A 38 -5.79 -13.12 8.98
C ASP A 38 -5.31 -14.09 10.03
N SER A 39 -5.97 -14.14 11.15
CA SER A 39 -5.68 -15.15 12.13
C SER A 39 -6.97 -15.78 12.59
N TRP A 40 -6.90 -17.06 12.90
CA TRP A 40 -8.08 -17.78 13.34
C TRP A 40 -7.62 -18.95 14.20
N ARG A 41 -8.58 -19.56 14.87
CA ARG A 41 -8.29 -20.71 15.68
C ARG A 41 -8.72 -21.95 14.92
N ASP A 42 -7.80 -22.91 14.78
CA ASP A 42 -8.09 -24.13 14.09
C ASP A 42 -8.99 -24.98 14.98
N LYS A 43 -10.17 -25.33 14.48
CA LYS A 43 -11.11 -26.08 15.31
C LYS A 43 -10.64 -27.48 15.61
N ALA A 44 -9.89 -28.08 14.73
CA ALA A 44 -9.44 -29.45 14.95
C ALA A 44 -8.34 -29.53 15.98
N THR A 45 -7.41 -28.59 16.00
CA THR A 45 -6.27 -28.67 16.90
C THR A 45 -6.32 -27.65 18.03
N GLY A 46 -7.17 -26.64 17.91
CA GLY A 46 -7.18 -25.56 18.88
C GLY A 46 -6.06 -24.58 18.73
N GLU A 47 -5.23 -24.74 17.74
CA GLU A 47 -4.09 -23.87 17.55
C GLU A 47 -4.47 -22.61 16.84
N ARG A 48 -3.73 -21.55 17.16
CA ARG A 48 -3.91 -20.30 16.46
C ARG A 48 -3.15 -20.36 15.16
N ARG A 49 -3.81 -19.96 14.08
CA ARG A 49 -3.19 -19.96 12.78
C ARG A 49 -3.22 -18.58 12.21
N GLU A 50 -2.25 -18.28 11.36
CA GLU A 50 -2.15 -16.96 10.76
C GLU A 50 -1.72 -17.11 9.32
N LYS A 51 -2.29 -16.28 8.46
CA LYS A 51 -1.90 -16.25 7.06
C LYS A 51 -1.69 -14.81 6.67
N THR A 52 -0.57 -14.52 6.02
CA THR A 52 -0.23 -13.19 5.58
C THR A 52 -0.15 -13.15 4.07
N GLU A 53 -0.80 -12.15 3.48
CA GLU A 53 -0.66 -11.89 2.05
C GLU A 53 0.16 -10.63 1.86
N TRP A 54 1.04 -10.66 0.89
CA TRP A 54 1.88 -9.52 0.59
C TRP A 54 1.38 -8.87 -0.69
N HIS A 55 1.13 -7.57 -0.61
CA HIS A 55 0.60 -6.82 -1.74
C HIS A 55 1.63 -5.82 -2.21
N ARG A 56 1.83 -5.77 -3.52
CA ARG A 56 2.71 -4.79 -4.10
C ARG A 56 1.89 -3.57 -4.48
N VAL A 57 2.26 -2.41 -3.98
CA VAL A 57 1.52 -1.18 -4.19
C VAL A 57 2.46 -0.18 -4.83
N VAL A 58 2.00 0.47 -5.88
CA VAL A 58 2.80 1.46 -6.59
C VAL A 58 2.03 2.76 -6.57
N ILE A 59 2.67 3.84 -6.14
CA ILE A 59 2.04 5.14 -6.04
C ILE A 59 2.60 6.04 -7.12
N PHE A 60 1.76 6.41 -8.08
CA PHE A 60 2.12 7.37 -9.11
C PHE A 60 1.56 8.75 -8.82
N ASN A 61 0.57 8.87 -7.96
CA ASN A 61 0.01 10.15 -7.58
C ASN A 61 1.08 10.93 -6.83
N GLU A 62 1.46 12.08 -7.34
CA GLU A 62 2.62 12.79 -6.82
C GLU A 62 2.40 13.23 -5.38
N GLY A 63 1.21 13.73 -5.05
CA GLY A 63 0.95 14.14 -3.68
C GLY A 63 1.04 13.00 -2.70
N LEU A 64 0.46 11.85 -3.05
CA LEU A 64 0.52 10.70 -2.17
C LEU A 64 1.93 10.13 -2.09
N ALA A 65 2.68 10.19 -3.20
CA ALA A 65 4.05 9.71 -3.18
C ALA A 65 4.91 10.52 -2.23
N ARG A 66 4.70 11.83 -2.18
CA ARG A 66 5.47 12.66 -1.27
C ARG A 66 5.12 12.38 0.17
N ILE A 67 3.85 12.11 0.46
CA ILE A 67 3.46 11.75 1.81
C ILE A 67 4.09 10.42 2.21
N ALA A 68 4.08 9.46 1.31
CA ALA A 68 4.69 8.16 1.62
C ALA A 68 6.17 8.32 1.88
N GLU A 69 6.83 9.12 1.08
CA GLU A 69 8.26 9.31 1.25
C GLU A 69 8.58 9.96 2.59
N GLN A 70 7.78 10.91 3.02
CA GLN A 70 8.06 11.64 4.24
C GLN A 70 7.68 10.88 5.50
N TYR A 71 6.59 10.16 5.46
CA TYR A 71 6.02 9.66 6.70
C TYR A 71 6.01 8.15 6.86
N LEU A 72 6.04 7.39 5.80
CA LEU A 72 5.90 5.95 5.92
C LEU A 72 7.26 5.29 6.13
N ARG A 73 7.26 4.28 6.99
CA ARG A 73 8.44 3.49 7.27
C ARG A 73 8.02 2.05 7.45
N LYS A 74 8.98 1.16 7.48
CA LYS A 74 8.70 -0.24 7.76
C LYS A 74 7.87 -0.32 9.05
N GLY A 75 6.81 -1.08 9.01
CA GLY A 75 5.93 -1.24 10.15
C GLY A 75 4.77 -0.28 10.21
N SER A 76 4.78 0.77 9.41
CA SER A 76 3.67 1.73 9.40
C SER A 76 2.38 1.06 8.99
N LYS A 77 1.30 1.44 9.65
CA LYS A 77 -0.01 0.93 9.28
C LYS A 77 -0.72 1.93 8.42
N VAL A 78 -1.29 1.47 7.32
CA VAL A 78 -1.90 2.36 6.35
C VAL A 78 -3.22 1.83 5.87
N TYR A 79 -4.09 2.75 5.47
CA TYR A 79 -5.28 2.49 4.70
C TYR A 79 -5.03 3.05 3.32
N LEU A 80 -5.30 2.27 2.28
CA LEU A 80 -5.13 2.82 0.94
C LEU A 80 -6.21 2.31 0.00
N GLU A 81 -6.45 3.08 -1.03
CA GLU A 81 -7.35 2.72 -2.11
C GLU A 81 -6.65 2.93 -3.43
N GLY A 82 -6.83 1.97 -4.31
CA GLY A 82 -6.25 2.07 -5.64
C GLY A 82 -6.98 1.13 -6.57
N ALA A 83 -6.33 0.78 -7.67
CA ALA A 83 -6.89 -0.12 -8.65
C ALA A 83 -5.89 -1.20 -8.98
N LEU A 84 -6.38 -2.36 -9.41
CA LEU A 84 -5.49 -3.42 -9.84
C LEU A 84 -4.99 -3.15 -11.24
N GLN A 85 -3.70 -3.35 -11.45
CA GLN A 85 -3.13 -3.32 -12.79
C GLN A 85 -2.17 -4.47 -12.95
N THR A 86 -2.18 -5.08 -14.10
CA THR A 86 -1.26 -6.14 -14.43
C THR A 86 -0.32 -5.63 -15.48
N ARG A 87 0.98 -5.81 -15.26
CA ARG A 87 1.96 -5.43 -16.26
C ARG A 87 2.81 -6.62 -16.61
N LYS A 88 3.29 -6.60 -17.84
CA LYS A 88 4.14 -7.64 -18.36
C LYS A 88 5.58 -7.20 -18.26
N TRP A 89 6.46 -8.11 -17.92
CA TRP A 89 7.88 -7.81 -17.84
C TRP A 89 8.65 -9.07 -18.19
N GLU A 90 9.94 -8.91 -18.45
CA GLU A 90 10.79 -10.02 -18.78
C GLU A 90 11.77 -10.27 -17.68
N ASP A 91 11.96 -11.53 -17.29
CA ASP A 91 12.95 -11.83 -16.26
C ASP A 91 14.31 -11.99 -16.90
N GLN A 92 15.29 -12.33 -16.09
CA GLN A 92 16.67 -12.41 -16.58
C GLN A 92 16.87 -13.50 -17.60
N SER A 93 16.02 -14.51 -17.63
CA SER A 93 16.14 -15.55 -18.61
C SER A 93 15.40 -15.24 -19.90
N GLY A 94 14.79 -14.07 -20.01
CA GLY A 94 14.06 -13.69 -21.20
C GLY A 94 12.64 -14.17 -21.22
N GLN A 95 12.15 -14.74 -20.13
CA GLN A 95 10.80 -15.29 -20.12
C GLN A 95 9.83 -14.21 -19.69
N GLU A 96 8.67 -14.17 -20.36
CA GLU A 96 7.65 -13.19 -20.02
C GLU A 96 7.00 -13.51 -18.69
N ARG A 97 6.80 -12.50 -17.90
CA ARG A 97 6.14 -12.63 -16.63
C ARG A 97 5.09 -11.54 -16.48
N TYR A 98 4.16 -11.76 -15.58
CA TYR A 98 3.12 -10.80 -15.30
C TYR A 98 3.11 -10.50 -13.81
N SER A 99 2.90 -9.24 -13.45
CA SER A 99 2.75 -8.84 -12.07
C SER A 99 1.45 -8.06 -11.93
N THR A 100 0.70 -8.38 -10.89
CA THR A 100 -0.51 -7.65 -10.59
C THR A 100 -0.23 -6.78 -9.37
N GLU A 101 -0.49 -5.51 -9.49
CA GLU A 101 -0.15 -4.54 -8.48
C GLU A 101 -1.36 -3.67 -8.17
N VAL A 102 -1.37 -3.10 -6.97
CA VAL A 102 -2.36 -2.08 -6.62
C VAL A 102 -1.73 -0.75 -6.95
N VAL A 103 -2.38 0.04 -7.78
CA VAL A 103 -1.81 1.28 -8.28
C VAL A 103 -2.63 2.45 -7.78
N LEU A 104 -1.95 3.42 -7.15
CA LEU A 104 -2.58 4.64 -6.69
C LEU A 104 -2.24 5.74 -7.67
N GLN A 105 -3.22 6.13 -8.46
CA GLN A 105 -3.01 7.05 -9.54
C GLN A 105 -4.27 7.86 -9.75
N GLY A 106 -4.12 9.14 -9.94
CA GLY A 106 -5.25 9.99 -10.23
C GLY A 106 -6.14 10.27 -9.03
N PHE A 107 -7.35 10.67 -9.31
CA PHE A 107 -8.24 11.11 -8.26
C PHE A 107 -8.89 9.98 -7.49
N ASN A 108 -8.83 8.76 -8.00
CA ASN A 108 -9.50 7.65 -7.35
C ASN A 108 -8.58 6.88 -6.42
N SER A 109 -7.59 7.55 -5.88
CA SER A 109 -6.67 6.89 -4.97
C SER A 109 -6.63 7.66 -3.65
N SER A 110 -6.32 6.95 -2.58
CA SER A 110 -6.18 7.61 -1.29
C SER A 110 -5.22 6.83 -0.41
N LEU A 111 -4.67 7.53 0.55
CA LEU A 111 -3.69 6.96 1.47
C LEU A 111 -3.84 7.67 2.80
N THR A 112 -4.03 6.91 3.86
CA THR A 112 -4.18 7.46 5.21
C THR A 112 -3.32 6.65 6.16
N MET A 113 -2.53 7.33 6.97
CA MET A 113 -1.76 6.66 8.00
C MET A 113 -2.64 6.35 9.19
N LEU A 114 -2.56 5.13 9.66
CA LEU A 114 -3.37 4.70 10.78
C LEU A 114 -2.58 4.43 12.06
N ASP A 115 -1.27 4.70 12.05
CA ASP A 115 -0.47 4.51 13.19
C ASP A 115 -0.74 5.58 14.14
N GLY A 116 -1.27 5.43 15.06
CA GLY A 116 -1.48 6.49 15.91
C GLY A 116 -0.41 6.94 16.67
N ARG A 117 0.68 6.55 16.53
CA ARG A 117 1.63 6.82 17.32
C ARG A 117 1.85 7.99 17.48
N GLN A 118 1.62 8.43 17.11
CA GLN A 118 1.86 9.48 17.21
C GLN A 118 1.27 10.09 18.12
N ARG A 119 0.82 9.67 18.72
CA ARG A 119 0.33 10.17 19.53
C ARG A 119 0.87 10.77 20.37
N GLU A 120 1.66 10.78 20.45
CA GLU A 120 2.15 11.34 21.29
C GLU A 120 1.73 12.51 21.33
N GLY A 121 1.49 12.93 20.90
CA GLY A 121 1.11 14.11 20.92
C GLY A 121 -0.23 14.28 21.23
N GLY A 122 -0.76 13.73 21.67
CA GLY A 122 -1.94 13.92 21.99
C GLY A 122 -2.85 14.22 21.03
N GLY A 123 -3.80 14.30 21.10
CA GLY A 123 -4.73 14.75 20.34
C GLY A 123 -4.73 14.29 19.07
N MET A 124 -4.17 13.44 18.88
CA MET A 124 -3.91 13.20 17.77
C MET A 124 -4.78 12.55 16.91
N GLY A 125 -5.85 12.06 17.26
CA GLY A 125 -6.76 11.52 16.35
C GLY A 125 -7.02 12.41 15.23
N GLU A 126 -7.07 13.69 15.46
CA GLU A 126 -7.33 14.49 14.42
C GLU A 126 -6.20 14.65 13.58
N SER A 127 -5.05 14.53 14.04
CA SER A 127 -3.94 14.69 13.18
C SER A 127 -3.95 13.66 12.11
N LEU A 128 -4.45 12.50 12.33
CA LEU A 128 -4.46 11.54 11.29
C LEU A 128 -5.34 11.95 10.15
N SER A 129 -6.43 12.58 10.42
CA SER A 129 -7.29 12.95 9.34
C SER A 129 -6.67 14.00 8.46
N LEU A 130 -5.69 14.73 8.96
CA LEU A 130 -5.05 15.73 8.15
C LEU A 130 -4.12 15.13 7.13
N ILE A 131 -3.75 13.89 7.27
CA ILE A 131 -2.86 13.27 6.34
C ILE A 131 -3.64 12.55 5.27
N HIS A 132 -4.92 12.46 5.43
CA HIS A 132 -5.75 11.79 4.46
C HIS A 132 -5.85 12.62 3.20
N ILE A 133 -5.64 12.03 2.05
CA ILE A 133 -5.71 12.76 0.80
C ILE A 133 -6.76 12.15 -0.12
#